data_e521ceab3f992161883b542a0f5fd0dc
#
_entry.id   e521ceab3f992161883b542a0f5fd0dc
#
_cell.length_a   1.000
_cell.length_b   1.000
_cell.length_c   1.000
_cell.angle_alpha   90.00
_cell.angle_beta   90.00
_cell.angle_gamma   90.00
#
_symmetry.space_group_name_H-M   'P 1'
#
loop_
_entity.id
_entity.type
_entity.pdbx_description
1 polymer ?
#
loop_
_entity_poly.entity_id
_entity_poly.type
_entity_poly.pdbx_seq_one_letter_code
_entity_poly.pdbx_strand_id
1 'polypeptide(L)'
;MNEGYKTKQKTLILDYLRAVDEHVTAEDVVNHFRNNGNPLGKATVYRYLEKLVEQNVVLKYNFASGQSACYQYIGEKEAEHHYHLICVKCGNLIHEKCGYMDEVAKHLSQNHDFALDPLKTVLYGECKNCRCEALK
;
A
#
# COMPACT_ATOMS: atom_id res chain seq x y z
N MET A 1 -21.70 -4.00 -21.45
CA MET A 1 -22.36 -3.37 -20.32
C MET A 1 -21.62 -3.56 -19.00
N ASN A 2 -21.24 -4.78 -18.69
CA ASN A 2 -20.60 -5.06 -17.42
C ASN A 2 -19.17 -4.53 -17.31
N GLU A 3 -18.45 -4.47 -18.42
CA GLU A 3 -17.07 -3.96 -18.41
C GLU A 3 -17.01 -2.47 -18.11
N GLY A 4 -17.90 -1.69 -18.70
CA GLY A 4 -17.97 -0.25 -18.41
C GLY A 4 -18.30 0.04 -16.97
N TYR A 5 -19.24 -0.72 -16.41
CA TYR A 5 -19.62 -0.57 -15.00
C TYR A 5 -18.47 -0.96 -14.05
N LYS A 6 -17.81 -2.07 -14.35
CA LYS A 6 -16.67 -2.55 -13.55
C LYS A 6 -15.52 -1.56 -13.60
N THR A 7 -15.23 -1.01 -14.78
CA THR A 7 -14.17 -0.02 -14.93
C THR A 7 -14.49 1.25 -14.13
N LYS A 8 -15.75 1.65 -14.13
CA LYS A 8 -16.19 2.81 -13.38
C LYS A 8 -16.00 2.59 -11.88
N GLN A 9 -16.37 1.41 -11.38
CA GLN A 9 -16.18 1.08 -9.96
C GLN A 9 -14.71 1.11 -9.57
N LYS A 10 -13.85 0.53 -10.41
CA LYS A 10 -12.42 0.51 -10.17
C LYS A 10 -11.86 1.94 -10.11
N THR A 11 -12.30 2.80 -11.04
CA THR A 11 -11.87 4.18 -11.08
C THR A 11 -12.31 4.95 -9.83
N LEU A 12 -13.53 4.71 -9.37
CA LEU A 12 -14.04 5.35 -8.15
C LEU A 12 -13.19 4.97 -6.93
N ILE A 13 -12.85 3.71 -6.82
CA ILE A 13 -12.02 3.21 -5.71
C ILE A 13 -10.64 3.85 -5.78
N LEU A 14 -10.04 3.87 -6.97
CA LEU A 14 -8.72 4.45 -7.16
C LEU A 14 -8.71 5.95 -6.83
N ASP A 15 -9.71 6.68 -7.29
CA ASP A 15 -9.82 8.11 -7.02
C ASP A 15 -9.96 8.39 -5.52
N TYR A 16 -10.72 7.55 -4.83
CA TYR A 16 -10.86 7.66 -3.38
C TYR A 16 -9.51 7.45 -2.68
N LEU A 17 -8.77 6.41 -3.07
CA LEU A 17 -7.47 6.10 -2.48
C LEU A 17 -6.46 7.23 -2.71
N ARG A 18 -6.49 7.84 -3.89
CA ARG A 18 -5.63 8.99 -4.19
C ARG A 18 -5.97 10.19 -3.31
N ALA A 19 -7.26 10.44 -3.13
CA ALA A 19 -7.73 11.59 -2.37
C ALA A 19 -7.44 11.46 -0.88
N VAL A 20 -7.56 10.24 -0.35
CA VAL A 20 -7.32 9.98 1.08
C VAL A 20 -5.85 10.14 1.45
N ASP A 21 -4.97 9.64 0.59
CA ASP A 21 -3.51 9.67 0.79
C ASP A 21 -3.09 9.13 2.16
N GLU A 22 -3.85 8.17 2.67
CA GLU A 22 -3.60 7.49 3.93
C GLU A 22 -3.89 6.00 3.76
N HIS A 23 -3.44 5.20 4.72
CA HIS A 23 -3.79 3.79 4.72
C HIS A 23 -5.27 3.62 5.10
N VAL A 24 -5.94 2.73 4.40
CA VAL A 24 -7.34 2.39 4.66
C VAL A 24 -7.51 0.88 4.60
N THR A 25 -8.51 0.38 5.32
CA THR A 25 -8.91 -1.04 5.19
C THR A 25 -9.95 -1.15 4.08
N ALA A 26 -10.20 -2.39 3.63
CA ALA A 26 -11.28 -2.62 2.67
C ALA A 26 -12.62 -2.18 3.24
N GLU A 27 -12.82 -2.37 4.54
CA GLU A 27 -14.04 -1.96 5.20
C GLU A 27 -14.23 -0.44 5.18
N ASP A 28 -13.14 0.31 5.36
CA ASP A 28 -13.18 1.77 5.24
C ASP A 28 -13.68 2.20 3.86
N VAL A 29 -13.21 1.52 2.81
CA VAL A 29 -13.64 1.80 1.44
C VAL A 29 -15.13 1.49 1.27
N VAL A 30 -15.56 0.33 1.77
CA VAL A 30 -16.98 -0.05 1.71
C VAL A 30 -17.86 0.99 2.40
N ASN A 31 -17.46 1.43 3.59
CA ASN A 31 -18.21 2.41 4.37
C ASN A 31 -18.26 3.76 3.67
N HIS A 32 -17.15 4.18 3.07
CA HIS A 32 -17.11 5.45 2.34
C HIS A 32 -18.17 5.49 1.23
N PHE A 33 -18.22 4.45 0.40
CA PHE A 33 -19.16 4.44 -0.74
C PHE A 33 -20.59 4.24 -0.28
N ARG A 34 -20.81 3.49 0.80
CA ARG A 34 -22.15 3.34 1.37
C ARG A 34 -22.68 4.68 1.86
N ASN A 35 -21.84 5.45 2.56
CA ASN A 35 -22.22 6.73 3.12
C ASN A 35 -22.44 7.81 2.07
N ASN A 36 -21.90 7.63 0.88
CA ASN A 36 -22.01 8.58 -0.22
C ASN A 36 -23.06 8.17 -1.26
N GLY A 37 -23.94 7.24 -0.90
CA GLY A 37 -25.05 6.87 -1.76
C GLY A 37 -24.70 6.00 -2.96
N ASN A 38 -23.50 5.43 -2.97
CA ASN A 38 -23.04 4.58 -4.06
C ASN A 38 -22.45 3.28 -3.49
N PRO A 39 -23.29 2.43 -2.86
CA PRO A 39 -22.76 1.25 -2.17
C PRO A 39 -22.10 0.26 -3.11
N LEU A 40 -20.94 -0.20 -2.71
CA LEU A 40 -20.21 -1.26 -3.40
C LEU A 40 -20.15 -2.49 -2.48
N GLY A 41 -20.29 -3.67 -3.07
CA GLY A 41 -20.20 -4.91 -2.30
C GLY A 41 -18.80 -5.13 -1.78
N LYS A 42 -18.70 -5.75 -0.60
CA LYS A 42 -17.42 -6.03 0.04
C LYS A 42 -16.50 -6.86 -0.86
N ALA A 43 -17.05 -7.90 -1.50
CA ALA A 43 -16.28 -8.75 -2.40
C ALA A 43 -15.75 -7.97 -3.61
N THR A 44 -16.57 -7.03 -4.12
CA THR A 44 -16.17 -6.17 -5.24
C THR A 44 -15.00 -5.28 -4.84
N VAL A 45 -15.08 -4.67 -3.66
CA VAL A 45 -14.01 -3.80 -3.15
C VAL A 45 -12.72 -4.59 -3.00
N TYR A 46 -12.75 -5.76 -2.35
CA TYR A 46 -11.56 -6.60 -2.18
C TYR A 46 -10.96 -6.98 -3.53
N ARG A 47 -11.79 -7.35 -4.49
CA ARG A 47 -11.31 -7.76 -5.81
C ARG A 47 -10.56 -6.63 -6.51
N TYR A 48 -11.08 -5.41 -6.46
CA TYR A 48 -10.42 -4.26 -7.10
C TYR A 48 -9.17 -3.83 -6.35
N LEU A 49 -9.19 -3.88 -5.01
CA LEU A 49 -8.00 -3.58 -4.23
C LEU A 49 -6.87 -4.54 -4.56
N GLU A 50 -7.18 -5.84 -4.67
CA GLU A 50 -6.17 -6.84 -5.01
C GLU A 50 -5.61 -6.62 -6.42
N LYS A 51 -6.46 -6.22 -7.37
CA LYS A 51 -5.98 -5.88 -8.71
C LYS A 51 -5.04 -4.70 -8.71
N LEU A 52 -5.35 -3.67 -7.92
CA LEU A 52 -4.50 -2.50 -7.81
C LEU A 52 -3.16 -2.84 -7.14
N VAL A 53 -3.18 -3.77 -6.20
CA VAL A 53 -1.94 -4.28 -5.59
C VAL A 53 -1.09 -5.00 -6.62
N GLU A 54 -1.69 -5.86 -7.45
CA GLU A 54 -0.98 -6.56 -8.51
C GLU A 54 -0.34 -5.60 -9.51
N GLN A 55 -1.00 -4.47 -9.75
CA GLN A 55 -0.50 -3.44 -10.66
C GLN A 55 0.53 -2.52 -10.02
N ASN A 56 0.86 -2.74 -8.77
CA ASN A 56 1.81 -1.93 -8.00
C ASN A 56 1.38 -0.45 -7.86
N VAL A 57 0.09 -0.20 -7.91
CA VAL A 57 -0.49 1.14 -7.73
C VAL A 57 -0.87 1.36 -6.27
N VAL A 58 -1.18 0.26 -5.58
CA VAL A 58 -1.59 0.25 -4.18
C VAL A 58 -0.71 -0.73 -3.43
N LEU A 59 -0.25 -0.32 -2.26
CA LEU A 59 0.53 -1.17 -1.37
C LEU A 59 -0.40 -1.80 -0.32
N LYS A 60 -0.28 -3.10 -0.13
CA LYS A 60 -1.04 -3.84 0.88
C LYS A 60 -0.11 -4.25 2.01
N TYR A 61 -0.49 -3.97 3.24
CA TYR A 61 0.34 -4.30 4.39
C TYR A 61 -0.47 -4.39 5.68
N ASN A 62 0.15 -4.97 6.71
CA ASN A 62 -0.39 -5.02 8.06
C ASN A 62 0.61 -4.35 8.98
N PHE A 63 0.17 -3.36 9.76
CA PHE A 63 1.09 -2.67 10.67
C PHE A 63 0.89 -3.05 12.14
N ALA A 64 -0.14 -3.81 12.45
CA ALA A 64 -0.36 -4.31 13.80
C ALA A 64 -0.89 -5.73 13.73
N SER A 65 -0.45 -6.56 14.67
CA SER A 65 -0.86 -7.95 14.75
C SER A 65 -2.37 -8.05 14.97
N GLY A 66 -3.02 -8.93 14.22
CA GLY A 66 -4.45 -9.19 14.38
C GLY A 66 -5.37 -8.19 13.72
N GLN A 67 -4.83 -7.20 13.03
CA GLN A 67 -5.64 -6.22 12.32
C GLN A 67 -5.83 -6.59 10.87
N SER A 68 -6.86 -6.01 10.25
CA SER A 68 -7.14 -6.19 8.84
C SER A 68 -6.02 -5.56 8.00
N ALA A 69 -5.82 -6.11 6.80
CA ALA A 69 -4.86 -5.55 5.87
C ALA A 69 -5.21 -4.10 5.53
N CYS A 70 -4.20 -3.27 5.41
CA CYS A 70 -4.33 -1.89 5.00
C CYS A 70 -3.87 -1.73 3.56
N TYR A 71 -4.47 -0.78 2.88
CA TYR A 71 -4.16 -0.47 1.49
C TYR A 71 -3.84 1.02 1.40
N GLN A 72 -2.80 1.35 0.64
CA GLN A 72 -2.42 2.75 0.46
C GLN A 72 -1.96 2.99 -0.97
N TYR A 73 -2.46 4.08 -1.56
CA TYR A 73 -2.04 4.51 -2.88
C TYR A 73 -0.58 4.93 -2.84
N ILE A 74 0.23 4.36 -3.72
CA ILE A 74 1.65 4.67 -3.79
C ILE A 74 2.04 5.36 -5.10
N GLY A 75 1.11 5.46 -6.03
CA GLY A 75 1.31 6.22 -7.25
C GLY A 75 1.58 5.36 -8.47
N GLU A 76 1.20 5.89 -9.62
CA GLU A 76 1.40 5.22 -10.89
C GLU A 76 2.79 5.51 -11.46
N LYS A 77 3.52 6.45 -10.84
CA LYS A 77 4.84 6.88 -11.28
C LYS A 77 5.96 6.15 -10.56
N GLU A 78 5.65 5.00 -9.98
CA GLU A 78 6.59 4.22 -9.20
C GLU A 78 7.58 3.43 -10.06
N ALA A 79 7.88 3.93 -11.25
CA ALA A 79 8.98 3.39 -12.05
C ALA A 79 10.35 3.74 -11.44
N GLU A 80 10.39 4.70 -10.52
CA GLU A 80 11.61 5.05 -9.82
C GLU A 80 11.83 4.11 -8.64
N HIS A 81 13.06 3.66 -8.51
CA HIS A 81 13.42 2.73 -7.42
C HIS A 81 13.40 3.45 -6.09
N HIS A 82 12.44 3.14 -5.24
CA HIS A 82 12.48 3.55 -3.85
C HIS A 82 11.82 2.47 -3.00
N TYR A 83 12.12 2.50 -1.73
CA TYR A 83 11.71 1.48 -0.78
C TYR A 83 10.64 2.05 0.14
N HIS A 84 9.79 1.17 0.65
CA HIS A 84 8.70 1.56 1.52
C HIS A 84 9.02 1.11 2.95
N LEU A 85 8.92 2.07 3.88
CA LEU A 85 9.12 1.82 5.30
C LEU A 85 7.79 2.04 6.00
N ILE A 86 7.39 1.10 6.84
CA ILE A 86 6.10 1.17 7.52
C ILE A 86 6.31 1.09 9.02
N CYS A 87 5.76 2.08 9.73
CA CYS A 87 5.73 2.04 11.19
C CYS A 87 4.65 1.08 11.64
N VAL A 88 5.04 0.05 12.39
CA VAL A 88 4.11 -0.97 12.86
C VAL A 88 3.14 -0.43 13.91
N LYS A 89 3.42 0.72 14.50
CA LYS A 89 2.58 1.31 15.53
C LYS A 89 1.55 2.29 15.00
N CYS A 90 1.98 3.21 14.14
CA CYS A 90 1.06 4.25 13.64
C CYS A 90 0.65 4.04 12.17
N GLY A 91 1.27 3.09 11.46
CA GLY A 91 0.95 2.81 10.06
C GLY A 91 1.52 3.83 9.08
N ASN A 92 2.36 4.76 9.55
CA ASN A 92 2.95 5.77 8.67
C ASN A 92 3.79 5.11 7.60
N LEU A 93 3.56 5.50 6.36
CA LEU A 93 4.29 4.99 5.19
C LEU A 93 5.33 6.02 4.77
N ILE A 94 6.57 5.58 4.71
CA ILE A 94 7.69 6.44 4.32
C ILE A 94 8.29 5.90 3.04
N HIS A 95 8.49 6.77 2.06
CA HIS A 95 9.16 6.45 0.80
C HIS A 95 10.60 6.90 0.89
N GLU A 96 11.54 5.98 0.75
CA GLU A 96 12.95 6.32 0.87
C GLU A 96 13.76 5.81 -0.32
N LYS A 97 14.60 6.71 -0.85
CA LYS A 97 15.66 6.34 -1.77
C LYS A 97 16.93 6.20 -0.94
N CYS A 98 17.43 4.99 -0.82
CA CYS A 98 18.57 4.72 0.03
C CYS A 98 19.64 3.98 -0.75
N GLY A 99 20.83 4.58 -0.85
CA GLY A 99 21.94 3.98 -1.57
C GLY A 99 22.39 2.65 -0.97
N TYR A 100 22.27 2.50 0.34
CA TYR A 100 22.62 1.23 0.98
C TYR A 100 21.66 0.11 0.60
N MET A 101 20.37 0.44 0.44
CA MET A 101 19.41 -0.57 -0.02
C MET A 101 19.69 -0.98 -1.47
N ASP A 102 20.15 -0.04 -2.29
CA ASP A 102 20.57 -0.37 -3.66
C ASP A 102 21.76 -1.30 -3.65
N GLU A 103 22.69 -1.11 -2.73
CA GLU A 103 23.83 -2.01 -2.56
C GLU A 103 23.39 -3.39 -2.08
N VAL A 104 22.41 -3.46 -1.18
CA VAL A 104 21.84 -4.73 -0.75
C VAL A 104 21.23 -5.47 -1.94
N ALA A 105 20.47 -4.77 -2.76
CA ALA A 105 19.84 -5.35 -3.95
C ALA A 105 20.91 -5.89 -4.91
N LYS A 106 21.98 -5.13 -5.12
CA LYS A 106 23.10 -5.53 -5.96
C LYS A 106 23.82 -6.75 -5.38
N HIS A 107 24.04 -6.76 -4.07
CA HIS A 107 24.66 -7.89 -3.38
C HIS A 107 23.84 -9.16 -3.56
N LEU A 108 22.53 -9.08 -3.39
CA LEU A 108 21.65 -10.23 -3.56
C LEU A 108 21.68 -10.75 -5.00
N SER A 109 21.75 -9.85 -5.97
CA SER A 109 21.81 -10.24 -7.37
C SER A 109 23.13 -10.93 -7.71
N GLN A 110 24.25 -10.39 -7.23
CA GLN A 110 25.57 -10.88 -7.58
C GLN A 110 26.01 -12.12 -6.79
N ASN A 111 25.61 -12.21 -5.53
CA ASN A 111 26.11 -13.26 -4.64
C ASN A 111 25.08 -14.33 -4.31
N HIS A 112 23.80 -14.07 -4.55
CA HIS A 112 22.74 -15.00 -4.17
C HIS A 112 21.78 -15.31 -5.32
N ASP A 113 22.09 -14.84 -6.53
CA ASP A 113 21.25 -15.06 -7.72
C ASP A 113 19.79 -14.68 -7.48
N PHE A 114 19.59 -13.56 -6.80
CA PHE A 114 18.25 -13.12 -6.39
C PHE A 114 18.01 -11.67 -6.81
N ALA A 115 16.97 -11.46 -7.59
CA ALA A 115 16.59 -10.11 -8.05
C ALA A 115 15.53 -9.54 -7.10
N LEU A 116 15.93 -8.53 -6.33
CA LEU A 116 15.01 -7.86 -5.40
C LEU A 116 14.03 -6.99 -6.19
N ASP A 117 12.76 -7.08 -5.83
CA ASP A 117 11.72 -6.22 -6.42
C ASP A 117 11.48 -5.02 -5.50
N PRO A 118 11.97 -3.82 -5.86
CA PRO A 118 11.84 -2.65 -4.99
C PRO A 118 10.38 -2.26 -4.74
N LEU A 119 9.51 -2.49 -5.74
CA LEU A 119 8.09 -2.15 -5.60
C LEU A 119 7.37 -3.01 -4.58
N LYS A 120 7.91 -4.20 -4.31
CA LYS A 120 7.32 -5.13 -3.34
C LYS A 120 8.14 -5.24 -2.06
N THR A 121 9.19 -4.45 -1.93
CA THR A 121 10.05 -4.48 -0.75
C THR A 121 9.48 -3.51 0.29
N VAL A 122 9.12 -4.07 1.43
CA VAL A 122 8.57 -3.28 2.54
C VAL A 122 9.35 -3.63 3.79
N LEU A 123 9.85 -2.62 4.48
CA LEU A 123 10.56 -2.78 5.73
C LEU A 123 9.68 -2.29 6.87
N TYR A 124 9.55 -3.09 7.90
CA TYR A 124 8.71 -2.78 9.06
C TYR A 124 9.59 -2.36 10.22
N GLY A 125 9.16 -1.32 10.92
CA GLY A 125 9.89 -0.82 12.06
C GLY A 125 9.06 0.19 12.82
N GLU A 126 9.72 1.09 13.54
CA GLU A 126 9.04 2.13 14.29
C GLU A 126 9.56 3.49 13.84
N CYS A 127 8.65 4.42 13.55
CA CYS A 127 9.05 5.76 13.16
C CYS A 127 9.60 6.52 14.37
N LYS A 128 10.26 7.64 14.10
CA LYS A 128 10.90 8.45 15.13
C LYS A 128 9.95 8.81 16.26
N ASN A 129 8.75 9.24 15.92
CA ASN A 129 7.77 9.67 16.92
C ASN A 129 7.34 8.52 17.83
N CYS A 130 7.08 7.35 17.26
CA CYS A 130 6.65 6.18 18.03
C CYS A 130 7.79 5.62 18.89
N ARG A 131 9.00 5.62 18.35
CA ARG A 131 10.17 5.13 19.08
C ARG A 131 10.51 6.04 20.25
N CYS A 132 10.38 7.35 20.05
CA CYS A 132 10.63 8.30 21.14
C CYS A 132 9.61 8.17 22.26
N GLU A 133 8.36 7.89 21.94
CA GLU A 133 7.32 7.63 22.94
C GLU A 133 7.62 6.37 23.73
N ALA A 134 8.12 5.34 23.06
CA ALA A 134 8.47 4.08 23.72
C ALA A 134 9.61 4.21 24.70
N LEU A 135 10.47 5.20 24.52
CA LEU A 135 11.61 5.44 25.40
C LEU A 135 11.28 6.35 26.59
N LYS A 136 10.09 6.87 26.62
CA LYS A 136 9.59 7.63 27.74
C LYS A 136 8.84 6.70 28.70
#